data_015c73bfd5fff0b938e673dcb1c37fc2
#
_entry.id   015c73bfd5fff0b938e673dcb1c37fc2
#
_cell.length_a   1.000
_cell.length_b   1.000
_cell.length_c   1.000
_cell.angle_alpha   90.00
_cell.angle_beta   90.00
_cell.angle_gamma   90.00
#
_symmetry.space_group_name_H-M   'P 1'
#
loop_
_entity.id
_entity.type
_entity.pdbx_description
1 polymer ?
#
loop_
_entity_poly.entity_id
_entity_poly.type
_entity_poly.pdbx_seq_one_letter_code
_entity_poly.pdbx_strand_id
1 'polypeptide(L)'
;IGELSGMAKDFLSHPGGIAHFEQLRLFFESSLVRYAAEHATDEQIDLLAKALEINSQSLDNNAAFIRSDVDFHRVLAEIPGNPIFMAIHVALLDWLIAARPTVTDQALHEHNNVSYQQHIAIVDAIRRHDPDEADRALQSHLNSVSATWHAFGQTTNKKK
;
A
#
# COMPACT_ATOMS: atom_id res chain seq x y z
N ILE A 1 -19.27 -3.84 7.41
CA ILE A 1 -18.07 -3.02 7.13
C ILE A 1 -17.83 -2.05 8.29
N GLY A 2 -18.85 -1.36 8.84
CA GLY A 2 -18.68 -0.41 9.95
C GLY A 2 -18.17 -1.04 11.26
N GLU A 3 -18.51 -2.27 11.57
CA GLU A 3 -18.04 -2.96 12.79
C GLU A 3 -16.55 -3.33 12.70
N LEU A 4 -16.05 -3.77 11.54
CA LEU A 4 -14.64 -4.07 11.32
C LEU A 4 -13.77 -2.80 11.43
N SER A 5 -14.22 -1.67 10.88
CA SER A 5 -13.52 -0.37 11.01
C SER A 5 -13.46 0.12 12.45
N GLY A 6 -14.52 -0.12 13.27
CA GLY A 6 -14.51 0.23 14.68
C GLY A 6 -13.52 -0.60 15.50
N MET A 7 -13.52 -1.92 15.31
CA MET A 7 -12.59 -2.84 15.97
C MET A 7 -11.12 -2.52 15.65
N ALA A 8 -10.85 -2.14 14.42
CA ALA A 8 -9.50 -1.80 13.99
C ALA A 8 -8.94 -0.57 14.68
N LYS A 9 -9.74 0.47 14.85
CA LYS A 9 -9.31 1.67 15.56
C LYS A 9 -8.90 1.35 17.00
N ASP A 10 -9.61 0.44 17.64
CA ASP A 10 -9.27 -0.04 18.98
C ASP A 10 -7.96 -0.83 18.96
N PHE A 11 -7.77 -1.75 18.01
CA PHE A 11 -6.53 -2.52 17.88
C PHE A 11 -5.31 -1.63 17.58
N LEU A 12 -5.43 -0.65 16.71
CA LEU A 12 -4.34 0.27 16.38
C LEU A 12 -3.94 1.16 17.56
N SER A 13 -4.86 1.41 18.50
CA SER A 13 -4.58 2.18 19.72
C SER A 13 -3.83 1.39 20.79
N HIS A 14 -3.78 0.05 20.69
CA HIS A 14 -3.06 -0.80 21.64
C HIS A 14 -1.55 -0.86 21.36
N PRO A 15 -0.70 -1.04 22.38
CA PRO A 15 0.72 -1.29 22.18
C PRO A 15 0.95 -2.46 21.21
N GLY A 16 1.69 -2.22 20.11
CA GLY A 16 1.94 -3.23 19.09
C GLY A 16 0.86 -3.36 18.01
N GLY A 17 -0.27 -2.66 18.10
CA GLY A 17 -1.36 -2.72 17.11
C GLY A 17 -0.92 -2.38 15.69
N ILE A 18 -0.06 -1.37 15.53
CA ILE A 18 0.51 -0.99 14.22
C ILE A 18 1.36 -2.14 13.64
N ALA A 19 2.22 -2.77 14.45
CA ALA A 19 3.06 -3.87 13.99
C ALA A 19 2.23 -5.10 13.55
N HIS A 20 1.16 -5.42 14.28
CA HIS A 20 0.24 -6.50 13.88
C HIS A 20 -0.50 -6.16 12.58
N PHE A 21 -0.88 -4.90 12.39
CA PHE A 21 -1.48 -4.43 11.16
C PHE A 21 -0.52 -4.53 9.97
N GLU A 22 0.73 -4.07 10.13
CA GLU A 22 1.78 -4.18 9.13
C GLU A 22 2.05 -5.65 8.75
N GLN A 23 2.08 -6.54 9.73
CA GLN A 23 2.23 -7.98 9.49
C GLN A 23 1.06 -8.56 8.70
N LEU A 24 -0.19 -8.20 9.05
CA LEU A 24 -1.38 -8.64 8.30
C LEU A 24 -1.35 -8.11 6.87
N ARG A 25 -1.01 -6.83 6.69
CA ARG A 25 -0.90 -6.19 5.37
C ARG A 25 0.13 -6.91 4.51
N LEU A 26 1.32 -7.14 5.06
CA LEU A 26 2.38 -7.85 4.37
C LEU A 26 1.91 -9.23 3.91
N PHE A 27 1.35 -10.03 4.81
CA PHE A 27 0.85 -11.38 4.49
C PHE A 27 -0.21 -11.37 3.39
N PHE A 28 -1.19 -10.47 3.50
CA PHE A 28 -2.31 -10.40 2.57
C PHE A 28 -1.87 -9.89 1.20
N GLU A 29 -1.15 -8.78 1.14
CA GLU A 29 -0.72 -8.17 -0.13
C GLU A 29 0.36 -8.99 -0.84
N SER A 30 1.26 -9.68 -0.13
CA SER A 30 2.19 -10.67 -0.70
C SER A 30 1.44 -11.77 -1.47
N SER A 31 0.35 -12.27 -0.90
CA SER A 31 -0.48 -13.27 -1.58
C SER A 31 -1.15 -12.70 -2.83
N LEU A 32 -1.59 -11.44 -2.80
CA LEU A 32 -2.22 -10.78 -3.94
C LEU A 32 -1.25 -10.56 -5.10
N VAL A 33 -0.02 -10.07 -4.85
CA VAL A 33 0.95 -9.81 -5.93
C VAL A 33 1.50 -11.10 -6.53
N ARG A 34 1.68 -12.15 -5.73
CA ARG A 34 2.03 -13.48 -6.24
C ARG A 34 0.95 -14.01 -7.16
N TYR A 35 -0.33 -13.95 -6.72
CA TYR A 35 -1.45 -14.35 -7.54
C TYR A 35 -1.53 -13.52 -8.84
N ALA A 36 -1.34 -12.22 -8.76
CA ALA A 36 -1.33 -11.35 -9.94
C ALA A 36 -0.22 -11.74 -10.93
N ALA A 37 1.00 -12.01 -10.46
CA ALA A 37 2.09 -12.45 -11.32
C ALA A 37 1.81 -13.81 -11.99
N GLU A 38 1.11 -14.71 -11.32
CA GLU A 38 0.78 -16.04 -11.86
C GLU A 38 -0.43 -16.01 -12.82
N HIS A 39 -1.40 -15.10 -12.62
CA HIS A 39 -2.73 -15.24 -13.23
C HIS A 39 -3.30 -13.97 -13.87
N ALA A 40 -2.66 -12.80 -13.73
CA ALA A 40 -3.20 -11.57 -14.30
C ALA A 40 -3.26 -11.65 -15.82
N THR A 41 -4.39 -11.20 -16.38
CA THR A 41 -4.53 -11.02 -17.82
C THR A 41 -3.83 -9.75 -18.29
N ASP A 42 -3.56 -9.62 -19.59
CA ASP A 42 -2.97 -8.42 -20.19
C ASP A 42 -3.80 -7.18 -19.87
N GLU A 43 -5.14 -7.28 -19.88
CA GLU A 43 -6.04 -6.18 -19.54
C GLU A 43 -5.91 -5.75 -18.07
N GLN A 44 -5.70 -6.71 -17.16
CA GLN A 44 -5.48 -6.43 -15.74
C GLN A 44 -4.10 -5.79 -15.51
N ILE A 45 -3.09 -6.21 -16.24
CA ILE A 45 -1.75 -5.58 -16.22
C ILE A 45 -1.82 -4.15 -16.77
N ASP A 46 -2.64 -3.91 -17.81
CA ASP A 46 -2.88 -2.56 -18.33
C ASP A 46 -3.60 -1.65 -17.32
N LEU A 47 -4.50 -2.20 -16.48
CA LEU A 47 -5.11 -1.44 -15.38
C LEU A 47 -4.07 -1.04 -14.31
N LEU A 48 -3.14 -1.92 -13.98
CA LEU A 48 -2.01 -1.59 -13.10
C LEU A 48 -1.11 -0.50 -13.70
N ALA A 49 -0.83 -0.58 -15.00
CA ALA A 49 -0.05 0.45 -15.70
C ALA A 49 -0.74 1.83 -15.68
N LYS A 50 -2.07 1.87 -15.86
CA LYS A 50 -2.86 3.10 -15.72
C LYS A 50 -2.83 3.66 -14.30
N ALA A 51 -2.92 2.80 -13.28
CA ALA A 51 -2.79 3.23 -11.90
C ALA A 51 -1.40 3.83 -11.61
N LEU A 52 -0.32 3.25 -12.17
CA LEU A 52 1.03 3.83 -12.12
C LEU A 52 1.11 5.20 -12.79
N GLU A 53 0.47 5.39 -13.94
CA GLU A 53 0.45 6.69 -14.63
C GLU A 53 -0.18 7.77 -13.75
N ILE A 54 -1.33 7.48 -13.13
CA ILE A 54 -2.00 8.41 -12.19
C ILE A 54 -1.10 8.67 -10.97
N ASN A 55 -0.42 7.65 -10.46
CA ASN A 55 0.48 7.77 -9.33
C ASN A 55 1.66 8.70 -9.66
N SER A 56 2.26 8.58 -10.86
CA SER A 56 3.35 9.45 -11.34
C SER A 56 2.93 10.93 -11.44
N GLN A 57 1.71 11.21 -11.86
CA GLN A 57 1.16 12.56 -11.98
C GLN A 57 0.84 13.20 -10.63
N SER A 58 0.89 12.44 -9.55
CA SER A 58 0.49 12.85 -8.21
C SER A 58 1.66 13.14 -7.27
N LEU A 59 2.91 12.98 -7.70
CA LEU A 59 4.11 13.04 -6.86
C LEU A 59 4.24 14.33 -6.04
N ASP A 60 3.83 15.46 -6.62
CA ASP A 60 3.91 16.79 -6.00
C ASP A 60 2.68 17.15 -5.15
N ASN A 61 1.66 16.30 -5.12
CA ASN A 61 0.44 16.52 -4.37
C ASN A 61 0.16 15.34 -3.45
N ASN A 62 0.47 15.50 -2.18
CA ASN A 62 0.36 14.42 -1.20
C ASN A 62 -1.05 13.82 -1.12
N ALA A 63 -2.10 14.62 -1.13
CA ALA A 63 -3.47 14.11 -1.05
C ALA A 63 -3.87 13.33 -2.32
N ALA A 64 -3.38 13.76 -3.49
CA ALA A 64 -3.57 13.04 -4.74
C ALA A 64 -2.74 11.76 -4.76
N PHE A 65 -1.49 11.81 -4.29
CA PHE A 65 -0.62 10.64 -4.21
C PHE A 65 -1.20 9.56 -3.30
N ILE A 66 -1.70 9.92 -2.11
CA ILE A 66 -2.35 8.97 -1.20
C ILE A 66 -3.52 8.26 -1.88
N ARG A 67 -4.37 8.99 -2.61
CA ARG A 67 -5.50 8.39 -3.33
C ARG A 67 -5.05 7.43 -4.42
N SER A 68 -4.06 7.84 -5.23
CA SER A 68 -3.54 7.01 -6.32
C SER A 68 -2.77 5.78 -5.82
N ASP A 69 -2.08 5.89 -4.69
CA ASP A 69 -1.42 4.78 -3.98
C ASP A 69 -2.45 3.74 -3.51
N VAL A 70 -3.53 4.21 -2.88
CA VAL A 70 -4.68 3.37 -2.49
C VAL A 70 -5.31 2.69 -3.70
N ASP A 71 -5.52 3.42 -4.81
CA ASP A 71 -6.10 2.88 -6.03
C ASP A 71 -5.19 1.83 -6.69
N PHE A 72 -3.87 2.00 -6.65
CA PHE A 72 -2.92 1.00 -7.13
C PHE A 72 -3.07 -0.34 -6.39
N HIS A 73 -3.05 -0.30 -5.07
CA HIS A 73 -3.23 -1.51 -4.25
C HIS A 73 -4.63 -2.12 -4.39
N ARG A 74 -5.67 -1.29 -4.64
CA ARG A 74 -7.02 -1.77 -4.93
C ARG A 74 -7.07 -2.59 -6.22
N VAL A 75 -6.38 -2.16 -7.27
CA VAL A 75 -6.31 -2.92 -8.53
C VAL A 75 -5.69 -4.31 -8.30
N LEU A 76 -4.64 -4.41 -7.48
CA LEU A 76 -4.07 -5.71 -7.09
C LEU A 76 -5.09 -6.62 -6.40
N ALA A 77 -5.92 -6.07 -5.51
CA ALA A 77 -6.95 -6.82 -4.80
C ALA A 77 -8.15 -7.23 -5.69
N GLU A 78 -8.36 -6.55 -6.81
CA GLU A 78 -9.41 -6.87 -7.79
C GLU A 78 -9.03 -8.05 -8.70
N ILE A 79 -7.73 -8.26 -8.98
CA ILE A 79 -7.24 -9.27 -9.93
C ILE A 79 -7.76 -10.69 -9.62
N PRO A 80 -7.80 -11.17 -8.36
CA PRO A 80 -8.34 -12.51 -8.08
C PRO A 80 -9.86 -12.66 -8.30
N GLY A 81 -10.59 -11.57 -8.53
CA GLY A 81 -12.04 -11.58 -8.75
C GLY A 81 -12.86 -12.01 -7.53
N ASN A 82 -12.28 -12.01 -6.33
CA ASN A 82 -12.94 -12.40 -5.09
C ASN A 82 -13.41 -11.16 -4.31
N PRO A 83 -14.73 -10.91 -4.18
CA PRO A 83 -15.26 -9.73 -3.50
C PRO A 83 -14.88 -9.67 -2.01
N ILE A 84 -14.55 -10.81 -1.38
CA ILE A 84 -14.10 -10.84 0.02
C ILE A 84 -12.69 -10.22 0.12
N PHE A 85 -11.81 -10.47 -0.84
CA PHE A 85 -10.47 -9.86 -0.86
C PHE A 85 -10.57 -8.34 -0.98
N MET A 86 -11.47 -7.85 -1.82
CA MET A 86 -11.77 -6.42 -1.91
C MET A 86 -12.28 -5.84 -0.59
N ALA A 87 -13.19 -6.52 0.10
CA ALA A 87 -13.72 -6.05 1.38
C ALA A 87 -12.63 -5.98 2.47
N ILE A 88 -11.73 -6.97 2.51
CA ILE A 88 -10.57 -6.98 3.41
C ILE A 88 -9.63 -5.82 3.05
N HIS A 89 -9.31 -5.65 1.77
CA HIS A 89 -8.41 -4.60 1.31
C HIS A 89 -8.93 -3.20 1.66
N VAL A 90 -10.22 -2.92 1.42
CA VAL A 90 -10.86 -1.64 1.79
C VAL A 90 -10.74 -1.38 3.29
N ALA A 91 -11.00 -2.40 4.14
CA ALA A 91 -10.85 -2.26 5.58
C ALA A 91 -9.39 -1.97 5.99
N LEU A 92 -8.42 -2.64 5.36
CA LEU A 92 -6.98 -2.40 5.60
C LEU A 92 -6.58 -0.98 5.19
N LEU A 93 -7.11 -0.46 4.09
CA LEU A 93 -6.82 0.91 3.63
C LEU A 93 -7.40 1.98 4.52
N ASP A 94 -8.63 1.82 5.00
CA ASP A 94 -9.25 2.76 5.95
C ASP A 94 -8.37 2.90 7.21
N TRP A 95 -7.79 1.79 7.68
CA TRP A 95 -6.88 1.80 8.81
C TRP A 95 -5.54 2.46 8.50
N LEU A 96 -5.01 2.18 7.31
CA LEU A 96 -3.77 2.77 6.81
C LEU A 96 -3.88 4.30 6.76
N ILE A 97 -4.95 4.82 6.19
CA ILE A 97 -5.20 6.27 6.08
C ILE A 97 -5.33 6.89 7.47
N ALA A 98 -6.05 6.22 8.39
CA ALA A 98 -6.24 6.70 9.76
C ALA A 98 -4.94 6.71 10.59
N ALA A 99 -3.98 5.83 10.29
CA ALA A 99 -2.71 5.70 10.99
C ALA A 99 -1.59 6.58 10.40
N ARG A 100 -1.80 7.19 9.21
CA ARG A 100 -0.76 7.98 8.52
C ARG A 100 -0.30 9.17 9.36
N PRO A 101 1.02 9.35 9.56
CA PRO A 101 1.55 10.52 10.23
C PRO A 101 1.41 11.76 9.36
N THR A 102 1.25 12.93 9.99
CA THR A 102 1.31 14.22 9.29
C THR A 102 2.77 14.55 8.98
N VAL A 103 3.10 14.76 7.72
CA VAL A 103 4.47 14.98 7.24
C VAL A 103 4.56 16.35 6.55
N THR A 104 5.75 16.98 6.60
CA THR A 104 6.03 18.25 5.90
C THR A 104 6.23 18.06 4.40
N ASP A 105 5.82 19.03 3.58
CA ASP A 105 5.77 18.94 2.12
C ASP A 105 7.09 18.55 1.44
N GLN A 106 8.24 18.99 1.97
CA GLN A 106 9.54 18.74 1.33
C GLN A 106 9.99 17.26 1.41
N ALA A 107 9.70 16.58 2.51
CA ALA A 107 10.02 15.17 2.68
C ALA A 107 9.03 14.25 1.92
N LEU A 108 7.86 14.77 1.59
CA LEU A 108 6.78 14.02 0.93
C LEU A 108 7.08 13.70 -0.52
N HIS A 109 7.61 14.66 -1.30
CA HIS A 109 7.94 14.42 -2.71
C HIS A 109 8.95 13.26 -2.87
N GLU A 110 10.03 13.28 -2.08
CA GLU A 110 11.05 12.23 -2.11
C GLU A 110 10.46 10.88 -1.71
N HIS A 111 9.65 10.85 -0.65
CA HIS A 111 8.95 9.64 -0.22
C HIS A 111 7.97 9.11 -1.28
N ASN A 112 7.16 9.99 -1.88
CA ASN A 112 6.23 9.63 -2.93
C ASN A 112 6.96 9.06 -4.15
N ASN A 113 8.10 9.66 -4.53
CA ASN A 113 8.91 9.16 -5.65
C ASN A 113 9.50 7.78 -5.35
N VAL A 114 9.98 7.53 -4.13
CA VAL A 114 10.47 6.20 -3.72
C VAL A 114 9.35 5.16 -3.82
N SER A 115 8.16 5.45 -3.28
CA SER A 115 7.00 4.56 -3.37
C SER A 115 6.61 4.27 -4.82
N TYR A 116 6.59 5.30 -5.66
CA TYR A 116 6.29 5.16 -7.09
C TYR A 116 7.29 4.24 -7.82
N GLN A 117 8.60 4.39 -7.57
CA GLN A 117 9.61 3.52 -8.16
C GLN A 117 9.45 2.05 -7.72
N GLN A 118 9.04 1.85 -6.48
CA GLN A 118 8.74 0.51 -5.95
C GLN A 118 7.47 -0.09 -6.59
N HIS A 119 6.44 0.71 -6.84
CA HIS A 119 5.26 0.26 -7.58
C HIS A 119 5.61 -0.14 -9.03
N ILE A 120 6.51 0.59 -9.70
CA ILE A 120 7.02 0.18 -11.03
C ILE A 120 7.66 -1.21 -10.96
N ALA A 121 8.51 -1.46 -9.96
CA ALA A 121 9.16 -2.75 -9.80
C ALA A 121 8.16 -3.90 -9.59
N ILE A 122 7.08 -3.66 -8.84
CA ILE A 122 5.99 -4.63 -8.65
C ILE A 122 5.31 -4.94 -9.99
N VAL A 123 4.89 -3.92 -10.74
CA VAL A 123 4.19 -4.12 -12.03
C VAL A 123 5.09 -4.78 -13.05
N ASP A 124 6.38 -4.44 -13.10
CA ASP A 124 7.34 -5.07 -14.01
C ASP A 124 7.55 -6.55 -13.68
N ALA A 125 7.56 -6.93 -12.41
CA ALA A 125 7.62 -8.33 -12.01
C ALA A 125 6.34 -9.09 -12.38
N ILE A 126 5.17 -8.50 -12.17
CA ILE A 126 3.87 -9.07 -12.59
C ILE A 126 3.84 -9.27 -14.11
N ARG A 127 4.27 -8.26 -14.89
CA ARG A 127 4.34 -8.34 -16.36
C ARG A 127 5.28 -9.44 -16.86
N ARG A 128 6.34 -9.74 -16.11
CA ARG A 128 7.25 -10.86 -16.43
C ARG A 128 6.77 -12.20 -15.91
N HIS A 129 5.60 -12.26 -15.27
CA HIS A 129 5.08 -13.46 -14.61
C HIS A 129 6.09 -14.06 -13.60
N ASP A 130 6.75 -13.20 -12.81
CA ASP A 130 7.71 -13.59 -11.78
C ASP A 130 7.11 -13.34 -10.37
N PRO A 131 6.42 -14.34 -9.77
CA PRO A 131 5.77 -14.19 -8.48
C PRO A 131 6.75 -13.98 -7.33
N ASP A 132 7.97 -14.51 -7.43
CA ASP A 132 8.98 -14.34 -6.37
C ASP A 132 9.55 -12.93 -6.39
N GLU A 133 9.79 -12.36 -7.58
CA GLU A 133 10.23 -10.97 -7.70
C GLU A 133 9.11 -9.98 -7.34
N ALA A 134 7.87 -10.25 -7.74
CA ALA A 134 6.71 -9.42 -7.37
C ALA A 134 6.55 -9.35 -5.84
N ASP A 135 6.71 -10.47 -5.15
CA ASP A 135 6.66 -10.53 -3.69
C ASP A 135 7.83 -9.76 -3.06
N ARG A 136 9.08 -9.96 -3.54
CA ARG A 136 10.25 -9.19 -3.05
C ARG A 136 10.08 -7.69 -3.23
N ALA A 137 9.58 -7.26 -4.39
CA ALA A 137 9.34 -5.85 -4.69
C ALA A 137 8.26 -5.26 -3.75
N LEU A 138 7.17 -5.98 -3.52
CA LEU A 138 6.13 -5.57 -2.56
C LEU A 138 6.66 -5.48 -1.14
N GLN A 139 7.39 -6.49 -0.66
CA GLN A 139 7.98 -6.48 0.68
C GLN A 139 8.92 -5.28 0.87
N SER A 140 9.74 -4.97 -0.14
CA SER A 140 10.61 -3.79 -0.13
C SER A 140 9.78 -2.50 -0.01
N HIS A 141 8.68 -2.38 -0.76
CA HIS A 141 7.77 -1.24 -0.71
C HIS A 141 7.14 -1.10 0.68
N LEU A 142 6.50 -2.13 1.21
CA LEU A 142 5.82 -2.08 2.50
C LEU A 142 6.77 -1.79 3.66
N ASN A 143 7.97 -2.37 3.65
CA ASN A 143 9.00 -2.11 4.66
C ASN A 143 9.51 -0.66 4.59
N SER A 144 9.66 -0.09 3.39
CA SER A 144 10.05 1.31 3.19
C SER A 144 8.98 2.27 3.74
N VAL A 145 7.71 2.00 3.47
CA VAL A 145 6.57 2.78 4.00
C VAL A 145 6.53 2.72 5.52
N SER A 146 6.65 1.52 6.09
CA SER A 146 6.67 1.30 7.55
C SER A 146 7.82 2.06 8.21
N ALA A 147 9.05 1.95 7.69
CA ALA A 147 10.22 2.65 8.22
C ALA A 147 10.02 4.17 8.22
N THR A 148 9.44 4.73 7.16
CA THR A 148 9.13 6.16 7.04
C THR A 148 8.12 6.57 8.10
N TRP A 149 7.06 5.80 8.31
CA TRP A 149 6.03 6.11 9.31
C TRP A 149 6.56 6.08 10.73
N HIS A 150 7.40 5.11 11.07
CA HIS A 150 8.06 5.05 12.37
C HIS A 150 8.98 6.24 12.61
N ALA A 151 9.72 6.69 11.59
CA ALA A 151 10.58 7.86 11.69
C ALA A 151 9.78 9.16 11.95
N PHE A 152 8.66 9.36 11.25
CA PHE A 152 7.82 10.54 11.42
C PHE A 152 6.98 10.52 12.71
N GLY A 153 6.49 9.36 13.14
CA GLY A 153 5.75 9.19 14.40
C GLY A 153 6.57 9.54 15.63
N GLN A 154 7.88 9.32 15.61
CA GLN A 154 8.78 9.67 16.73
C GLN A 154 9.07 11.18 16.83
N THR A 155 9.03 11.92 15.71
CA THR A 155 9.28 13.37 15.70
C THR A 155 8.12 14.18 16.29
N THR A 156 6.89 13.70 16.19
CA THR A 156 5.71 14.36 16.79
C THR A 156 5.63 14.18 18.30
N ASN A 157 6.19 13.10 18.85
CA ASN A 157 6.18 12.84 20.30
C ASN A 157 7.28 13.61 21.10
N LYS A 158 8.28 14.17 20.42
CA LYS A 158 9.37 14.96 21.07
C LYS A 158 9.02 16.45 21.25
N LYS A 159 7.86 16.91 20.75
CA LYS A 159 7.43 18.32 20.86
C LYS A 159 6.28 18.54 21.86
N LYS A 160 5.98 17.56 22.69
CA LYS A 160 5.11 17.71 23.88
C LYS A 160 5.93 17.56 25.15
#